data_9da70e02d62d5cff7d3b288e47c2ab91
#
_entry.id   9da70e02d62d5cff7d3b288e47c2ab91
#
_cell.length_a   1.000
_cell.length_b   1.000
_cell.length_c   1.000
_cell.angle_alpha   90.00
_cell.angle_beta   90.00
_cell.angle_gamma   90.00
#
_symmetry.space_group_name_H-M   'P 1'
#
loop_
_entity.id
_entity.type
_entity.pdbx_description
1 polymer ?
#
loop_
_entity_poly.entity_id
_entity_poly.type
_entity_poly.pdbx_seq_one_letter_code
_entity_poly.pdbx_strand_id
1 'polypeptide(L)'
;MRHYQFLPPLFVIALVLCGCQMDANKTSAAAPDTTAKNGKIPVTTSSDEARKEYLAGRDLSEKLRITDSIAHYDKAISLDPNFALAELNRAQVSPSAKEFFEHLKKAVALSDKASDGERMLIQATEAGANADPTKQKEILEKLVAAYPDDERAHFNLGGYYFGQQDFAQAITHYKKATELAPDYSTAFNILGYAYRQNEAYSDAENAFKKYIELIPNDPNPYDSYAELLLKMGRFDEAITQYNKALAIEPNFINSHFGIAAALTYKGNAGEALAELQKMTQKARTDGERRTALFGQTVVALDSGKFDQALAETAKQYAIAEKNNDPAAMTGDLQLKGNILLEMGKYDDARNAFEQALKTTTDSGLSQAVKDNTARFQHYNLARVAIAKKDLATAKTETETFRKGVEAAKNANQLKQAHELAGRIALAEKNYDTAIAELAQANQQNPDVLYLLGWAYQEKGDATKAKDNYRRAAKFNSLPNLNYALVRRKAEKALAT
;
A
#
# COMPACT_ATOMS: atom_id res chain seq x y z
N MET A 1 -9.46 14.67 -6.86
CA MET A 1 -9.46 13.21 -7.00
C MET A 1 -8.08 12.71 -6.67
N ARG A 2 -7.96 11.91 -5.66
CA ARG A 2 -6.70 11.55 -5.03
C ARG A 2 -6.40 10.11 -5.26
N HIS A 3 -5.15 9.89 -5.63
CA HIS A 3 -4.57 8.59 -5.80
C HIS A 3 -4.70 7.79 -4.51
N TYR A 4 -5.66 6.89 -4.45
CA TYR A 4 -5.47 5.67 -3.70
C TYR A 4 -4.72 4.69 -4.61
N GLN A 5 -3.41 4.96 -4.81
CA GLN A 5 -2.53 3.83 -4.86
C GLN A 5 -2.84 3.06 -3.58
N PHE A 6 -3.07 1.75 -3.69
CA PHE A 6 -2.92 0.87 -2.56
C PHE A 6 -1.54 1.13 -1.98
N LEU A 7 -1.46 2.11 -1.10
CA LEU A 7 -0.45 2.10 -0.07
C LEU A 7 -0.74 0.82 0.71
N PRO A 8 0.24 -0.07 0.87
CA PRO A 8 0.14 -1.02 1.95
C PRO A 8 -0.24 -0.20 3.18
N PRO A 9 -1.13 -0.68 4.03
CA PRO A 9 -1.57 0.06 5.18
C PRO A 9 -0.35 0.52 5.95
N LEU A 10 -0.28 1.83 6.19
CA LEU A 10 0.70 2.49 7.04
C LEU A 10 2.10 2.68 6.46
N PHE A 11 2.28 3.82 5.79
CA PHE A 11 3.50 4.57 6.02
C PHE A 11 3.50 4.98 7.49
N VAL A 12 4.16 4.18 8.32
CA VAL A 12 4.50 4.54 9.67
C VAL A 12 5.59 5.61 9.59
N ILE A 13 5.19 6.87 9.63
CA ILE A 13 6.11 7.95 9.97
C ILE A 13 6.27 7.87 11.49
N ALA A 14 7.36 7.28 11.95
CA ALA A 14 7.76 7.36 13.35
C ALA A 14 8.18 8.82 13.63
N LEU A 15 7.30 9.61 14.20
CA LEU A 15 7.64 10.89 14.81
C LEU A 15 8.11 10.61 16.23
N VAL A 16 9.39 10.85 16.49
CA VAL A 16 9.94 10.93 17.84
C VAL A 16 9.31 12.14 18.51
N LEU A 17 8.41 11.91 19.45
CA LEU A 17 7.93 12.96 20.34
C LEU A 17 8.91 13.12 21.50
N CYS A 18 9.39 14.34 21.64
CA CYS A 18 10.06 14.84 22.82
C CYS A 18 9.17 14.63 24.05
N GLY A 19 9.73 14.03 25.10
CA GLY A 19 8.99 13.66 26.30
C GLY A 19 8.35 14.84 27.01
N CYS A 20 7.06 14.73 27.27
CA CYS A 20 6.42 15.35 28.40
C CYS A 20 5.83 14.22 29.24
N GLN A 21 6.42 13.99 30.40
CA GLN A 21 5.81 13.17 31.43
C GLN A 21 4.47 13.81 31.83
N MET A 22 3.39 13.07 31.60
CA MET A 22 2.12 13.38 32.28
C MET A 22 1.86 12.32 33.32
N ASP A 23 1.65 12.79 34.55
CA ASP A 23 1.35 12.00 35.72
C ASP A 23 0.16 11.06 35.50
N ALA A 24 0.43 9.78 35.66
CA ALA A 24 -0.59 8.76 35.80
C ALA A 24 -1.19 8.84 37.21
N ASN A 25 -2.36 9.46 37.36
CA ASN A 25 -3.33 9.07 38.36
C ASN A 25 -4.62 9.91 38.28
N LYS A 26 -5.62 9.34 37.58
CA LYS A 26 -7.05 9.47 37.95
C LYS A 26 -7.83 8.43 37.13
N THR A 27 -7.98 7.25 37.72
CA THR A 27 -9.00 6.29 37.31
C THR A 27 -10.35 6.83 37.76
N SER A 28 -11.03 7.55 36.89
CA SER A 28 -12.47 7.74 36.99
C SER A 28 -13.10 6.56 36.26
N ALA A 29 -13.72 5.64 36.98
CA ALA A 29 -14.55 4.60 36.44
C ALA A 29 -15.69 5.25 35.65
N ALA A 30 -15.65 5.15 34.31
CA ALA A 30 -16.77 5.52 33.48
C ALA A 30 -17.96 4.62 33.80
N ALA A 31 -19.15 5.19 33.89
CA ALA A 31 -20.38 4.44 34.11
C ALA A 31 -20.52 3.38 32.98
N PRO A 32 -21.01 2.16 33.30
CA PRO A 32 -21.17 1.12 32.30
C PRO A 32 -22.07 1.62 31.15
N ASP A 33 -21.64 1.41 29.92
CA ASP A 33 -22.38 1.77 28.71
C ASP A 33 -23.69 0.97 28.61
N THR A 34 -24.79 1.58 29.10
CA THR A 34 -26.14 0.98 29.08
C THR A 34 -26.84 1.13 27.73
N THR A 35 -26.17 1.68 26.70
CA THR A 35 -26.76 2.02 25.39
C THR A 35 -26.41 1.07 24.25
N ALA A 36 -25.62 0.02 24.49
CA ALA A 36 -25.31 -1.01 23.50
C ALA A 36 -26.57 -1.80 23.13
N LYS A 37 -27.41 -1.25 22.27
CA LYS A 37 -28.52 -1.99 21.67
C LYS A 37 -27.95 -3.00 20.66
N ASN A 38 -28.23 -4.28 20.89
CA ASN A 38 -27.91 -5.40 19.97
C ASN A 38 -26.43 -5.70 19.74
N GLY A 39 -25.54 -5.52 20.69
CA GLY A 39 -24.12 -5.90 20.54
C GLY A 39 -23.32 -5.05 19.55
N LYS A 40 -23.84 -3.90 19.12
CA LYS A 40 -23.17 -2.96 18.21
C LYS A 40 -22.47 -1.84 18.96
N ILE A 41 -21.37 -1.35 18.41
CA ILE A 41 -20.70 -0.15 18.94
C ILE A 41 -21.64 1.06 18.80
N PRO A 42 -21.95 1.76 19.90
CA PRO A 42 -22.82 2.93 19.84
C PRO A 42 -22.23 4.06 18.98
N VAL A 43 -23.08 5.01 18.60
CA VAL A 43 -22.66 6.29 18.02
C VAL A 43 -23.02 7.38 19.03
N THR A 44 -22.02 7.86 19.77
CA THR A 44 -22.21 8.79 20.91
C THR A 44 -22.10 10.24 20.49
N THR A 45 -23.21 10.94 20.52
CA THR A 45 -23.31 12.39 20.26
C THR A 45 -24.52 12.96 20.98
N SER A 46 -24.47 14.25 21.37
CA SER A 46 -25.55 14.99 22.00
C SER A 46 -26.55 15.58 20.99
N SER A 47 -26.27 15.50 19.68
CA SER A 47 -27.06 16.13 18.61
C SER A 47 -27.56 15.10 17.60
N ASP A 48 -28.86 15.00 17.43
CA ASP A 48 -29.49 14.13 16.43
C ASP A 48 -29.12 14.57 15.01
N GLU A 49 -28.98 15.87 14.77
CA GLU A 49 -28.52 16.42 13.48
C GLU A 49 -27.05 16.04 13.23
N ALA A 50 -26.17 16.12 14.24
CA ALA A 50 -24.79 15.66 14.12
C ALA A 50 -24.72 14.16 13.80
N ARG A 51 -25.56 13.35 14.47
CA ARG A 51 -25.68 11.91 14.19
C ARG A 51 -26.09 11.66 12.73
N LYS A 52 -27.10 12.39 12.23
CA LYS A 52 -27.58 12.22 10.85
C LYS A 52 -26.47 12.54 9.85
N GLU A 53 -25.76 13.65 10.03
CA GLU A 53 -24.64 14.04 9.16
C GLU A 53 -23.49 13.00 9.23
N TYR A 54 -23.13 12.56 10.43
CA TYR A 54 -22.13 11.51 10.62
C TYR A 54 -22.49 10.22 9.88
N LEU A 55 -23.73 9.75 9.99
CA LEU A 55 -24.20 8.54 9.31
C LEU A 55 -24.19 8.71 7.78
N ALA A 56 -24.54 9.88 7.26
CA ALA A 56 -24.43 10.18 5.83
C ALA A 56 -22.96 10.19 5.36
N GLY A 57 -22.05 10.80 6.12
CA GLY A 57 -20.61 10.76 5.84
C GLY A 57 -20.06 9.35 5.88
N ARG A 58 -20.50 8.53 6.84
CA ARG A 58 -20.11 7.13 6.97
C ARG A 58 -20.58 6.29 5.76
N ASP A 59 -21.85 6.40 5.37
CA ASP A 59 -22.39 5.72 4.19
C ASP A 59 -21.58 6.06 2.92
N LEU A 60 -21.23 7.32 2.72
CA LEU A 60 -20.40 7.73 1.59
C LEU A 60 -18.98 7.17 1.69
N SER A 61 -18.35 7.22 2.86
CA SER A 61 -16.99 6.69 3.03
C SER A 61 -16.93 5.17 2.88
N GLU A 62 -17.95 4.46 3.34
CA GLU A 62 -18.10 3.00 3.17
C GLU A 62 -18.37 2.61 1.70
N LYS A 63 -18.86 3.52 0.87
CA LYS A 63 -18.94 3.40 -0.59
C LYS A 63 -17.71 3.93 -1.32
N LEU A 64 -16.63 4.21 -0.60
CA LEU A 64 -15.39 4.80 -1.11
C LEU A 64 -15.56 6.18 -1.78
N ARG A 65 -16.66 6.88 -1.52
CA ARG A 65 -16.89 8.27 -1.92
C ARG A 65 -16.26 9.22 -0.91
N ILE A 66 -14.96 9.08 -0.73
CA ILE A 66 -14.19 9.70 0.35
C ILE A 66 -14.29 11.23 0.32
N THR A 67 -14.13 11.84 -0.86
CA THR A 67 -14.19 13.31 -0.98
C THR A 67 -15.55 13.87 -0.59
N ASP A 68 -16.62 13.16 -0.97
CA ASP A 68 -17.99 13.58 -0.66
C ASP A 68 -18.30 13.42 0.83
N SER A 69 -17.70 12.42 1.49
CA SER A 69 -17.92 12.17 2.93
C SER A 69 -17.34 13.25 3.84
N ILE A 70 -16.28 13.95 3.40
CA ILE A 70 -15.59 14.98 4.19
C ILE A 70 -16.55 16.08 4.67
N ALA A 71 -17.36 16.62 3.78
CA ALA A 71 -18.29 17.70 4.11
C ALA A 71 -19.31 17.29 5.18
N HIS A 72 -19.75 16.05 5.17
CA HIS A 72 -20.69 15.52 6.15
C HIS A 72 -20.04 15.32 7.52
N TYR A 73 -18.81 14.81 7.58
CA TYR A 73 -18.07 14.72 8.85
C TYR A 73 -17.75 16.10 9.42
N ASP A 74 -17.30 17.05 8.59
CA ASP A 74 -17.04 18.42 9.02
C ASP A 74 -18.31 19.08 9.57
N LYS A 75 -19.48 18.82 8.93
CA LYS A 75 -20.77 19.30 9.42
C LYS A 75 -21.17 18.65 10.74
N ALA A 76 -20.99 17.32 10.90
CA ALA A 76 -21.26 16.62 12.14
C ALA A 76 -20.43 17.19 13.31
N ILE A 77 -19.13 17.44 13.08
CA ILE A 77 -18.22 18.05 14.06
C ILE A 77 -18.66 19.49 14.39
N SER A 78 -19.11 20.25 13.42
CA SER A 78 -19.60 21.63 13.64
C SER A 78 -20.86 21.68 14.51
N LEU A 79 -21.73 20.66 14.40
CA LEU A 79 -22.98 20.52 15.16
C LEU A 79 -22.75 19.97 16.59
N ASP A 80 -21.77 19.11 16.76
CA ASP A 80 -21.32 18.60 18.04
C ASP A 80 -19.78 18.55 18.11
N PRO A 81 -19.12 19.60 18.64
CA PRO A 81 -17.66 19.64 18.78
C PRO A 81 -17.06 18.57 19.71
N ASN A 82 -17.90 17.83 20.45
CA ASN A 82 -17.48 16.72 21.30
C ASN A 82 -17.65 15.35 20.66
N PHE A 83 -18.01 15.27 19.40
CA PHE A 83 -18.27 14.04 18.69
C PHE A 83 -16.95 13.33 18.30
N ALA A 84 -16.39 12.55 19.23
CA ALA A 84 -15.10 11.88 19.09
C ALA A 84 -15.03 10.95 17.87
N LEU A 85 -16.10 10.17 17.61
CA LEU A 85 -16.13 9.24 16.48
C LEU A 85 -16.20 9.98 15.13
N ALA A 86 -16.83 11.15 15.06
CA ALA A 86 -16.82 11.98 13.85
C ALA A 86 -15.41 12.52 13.55
N GLU A 87 -14.67 12.95 14.57
CA GLU A 87 -13.26 13.35 14.44
C GLU A 87 -12.38 12.16 13.97
N LEU A 88 -12.59 10.95 14.52
CA LEU A 88 -11.89 9.74 14.07
C LEU A 88 -12.13 9.45 12.59
N ASN A 89 -13.41 9.42 12.17
CA ASN A 89 -13.73 9.10 10.78
C ASN A 89 -13.29 10.23 9.83
N ARG A 90 -13.35 11.50 10.27
CA ARG A 90 -12.78 12.63 9.53
C ARG A 90 -11.27 12.49 9.35
N ALA A 91 -10.54 11.98 10.36
CA ALA A 91 -9.13 11.64 10.24
C ALA A 91 -8.92 10.59 9.14
N GLN A 92 -9.68 9.50 9.16
CA GLN A 92 -9.53 8.39 8.20
C GLN A 92 -9.78 8.78 6.74
N VAL A 93 -10.62 9.78 6.50
CA VAL A 93 -10.90 10.31 5.15
C VAL A 93 -10.06 11.54 4.80
N SER A 94 -9.11 11.91 5.64
CA SER A 94 -8.30 13.12 5.47
C SER A 94 -7.44 13.06 4.21
N PRO A 95 -7.36 14.18 3.51
CA PRO A 95 -6.60 14.30 2.28
C PRO A 95 -5.09 14.34 2.44
N SER A 96 -4.61 14.60 3.63
CA SER A 96 -3.17 14.74 3.94
C SER A 96 -2.84 14.11 5.28
N ALA A 97 -1.59 13.72 5.46
CA ALA A 97 -1.10 13.22 6.74
C ALA A 97 -1.28 14.26 7.86
N LYS A 98 -1.08 15.55 7.55
CA LYS A 98 -1.28 16.64 8.49
C LYS A 98 -2.70 16.65 9.04
N GLU A 99 -3.70 16.69 8.17
CA GLU A 99 -5.11 16.67 8.57
C GLU A 99 -5.47 15.37 9.32
N PHE A 100 -4.95 14.23 8.87
CA PHE A 100 -5.12 12.95 9.57
C PHE A 100 -4.69 13.06 11.03
N PHE A 101 -3.46 13.52 11.30
CA PHE A 101 -2.96 13.63 12.67
C PHE A 101 -3.65 14.73 13.47
N GLU A 102 -4.07 15.84 12.85
CA GLU A 102 -4.85 16.89 13.52
C GLU A 102 -6.20 16.36 14.02
N HIS A 103 -6.95 15.66 13.18
CA HIS A 103 -8.24 15.09 13.55
C HIS A 103 -8.10 13.89 14.51
N LEU A 104 -7.11 13.02 14.30
CA LEU A 104 -6.83 11.92 15.24
C LEU A 104 -6.50 12.45 16.65
N LYS A 105 -5.68 13.48 16.75
CA LYS A 105 -5.36 14.12 18.04
C LYS A 105 -6.62 14.64 18.74
N LYS A 106 -7.56 15.24 18.00
CA LYS A 106 -8.85 15.69 18.54
C LYS A 106 -9.69 14.51 18.98
N ALA A 107 -9.80 13.45 18.19
CA ALA A 107 -10.52 12.23 18.55
C ALA A 107 -9.97 11.63 19.86
N VAL A 108 -8.65 11.54 20.02
CA VAL A 108 -7.98 11.07 21.24
C VAL A 108 -8.31 11.97 22.44
N ALA A 109 -8.25 13.29 22.28
CA ALA A 109 -8.60 14.24 23.35
C ALA A 109 -10.07 14.17 23.78
N LEU A 110 -10.96 13.70 22.91
CA LEU A 110 -12.39 13.53 23.19
C LEU A 110 -12.76 12.09 23.60
N SER A 111 -11.80 11.17 23.65
CA SER A 111 -12.06 9.74 23.86
C SER A 111 -12.78 9.43 25.19
N ASP A 112 -12.59 10.23 26.22
CA ASP A 112 -13.28 10.08 27.52
C ASP A 112 -14.80 10.41 27.45
N LYS A 113 -15.24 11.07 26.36
CA LYS A 113 -16.65 11.37 26.08
C LYS A 113 -17.33 10.35 25.20
N ALA A 114 -16.56 9.41 24.65
CA ALA A 114 -17.02 8.35 23.77
C ALA A 114 -17.40 7.10 24.58
N SER A 115 -18.21 6.22 23.99
CA SER A 115 -18.47 4.89 24.55
C SER A 115 -17.19 4.04 24.56
N ASP A 116 -17.21 2.94 25.32
CA ASP A 116 -16.06 2.03 25.40
C ASP A 116 -15.63 1.49 24.03
N GLY A 117 -16.58 1.13 23.16
CA GLY A 117 -16.29 0.66 21.82
C GLY A 117 -15.66 1.74 20.93
N GLU A 118 -16.21 2.94 20.96
CA GLU A 118 -15.65 4.09 20.21
C GLU A 118 -14.26 4.45 20.71
N ARG A 119 -14.05 4.44 22.03
CA ARG A 119 -12.73 4.68 22.64
C ARG A 119 -11.71 3.65 22.18
N MET A 120 -12.07 2.36 22.13
CA MET A 120 -11.20 1.32 21.62
C MET A 120 -10.86 1.51 20.13
N LEU A 121 -11.81 1.95 19.29
CA LEU A 121 -11.53 2.29 17.87
C LEU A 121 -10.51 3.44 17.76
N ILE A 122 -10.69 4.49 18.56
CA ILE A 122 -9.77 5.64 18.58
C ILE A 122 -8.38 5.20 19.03
N GLN A 123 -8.27 4.45 20.11
CA GLN A 123 -6.99 3.95 20.64
C GLN A 123 -6.29 2.97 19.70
N ALA A 124 -7.03 2.10 19.01
CA ALA A 124 -6.47 1.19 18.00
C ALA A 124 -5.90 1.97 16.82
N THR A 125 -6.61 3.02 16.36
CA THR A 125 -6.12 3.90 15.28
C THR A 125 -4.88 4.67 15.73
N GLU A 126 -4.87 5.20 16.96
CA GLU A 126 -3.71 5.87 17.54
C GLU A 126 -2.50 4.93 17.64
N ALA A 127 -2.68 3.71 18.15
CA ALA A 127 -1.62 2.71 18.25
C ALA A 127 -1.03 2.39 16.86
N GLY A 128 -1.89 2.22 15.84
CA GLY A 128 -1.47 2.03 14.46
C GLY A 128 -0.68 3.22 13.91
N ALA A 129 -1.15 4.45 14.16
CA ALA A 129 -0.49 5.68 13.75
C ALA A 129 0.89 5.87 14.42
N ASN A 130 1.04 5.38 15.65
CA ASN A 130 2.28 5.40 16.42
C ASN A 130 3.20 4.19 16.15
N ALA A 131 2.90 3.36 15.15
CA ALA A 131 3.67 2.17 14.83
C ALA A 131 3.79 1.14 15.96
N ASP A 132 2.75 1.01 16.78
CA ASP A 132 2.65 -0.03 17.80
C ASP A 132 1.64 -1.11 17.39
N PRO A 133 2.04 -2.06 16.50
CA PRO A 133 1.13 -3.09 16.01
C PRO A 133 0.72 -4.07 17.11
N THR A 134 1.53 -4.24 18.15
CA THR A 134 1.20 -5.13 19.27
C THR A 134 0.02 -4.56 20.06
N LYS A 135 0.11 -3.30 20.44
CA LYS A 135 -0.97 -2.60 21.14
C LYS A 135 -2.23 -2.48 20.28
N GLN A 136 -2.07 -2.17 18.99
CA GLN A 136 -3.18 -2.11 18.03
C GLN A 136 -3.95 -3.43 18.00
N LYS A 137 -3.25 -4.57 17.86
CA LYS A 137 -3.84 -5.90 17.85
C LYS A 137 -4.60 -6.18 19.13
N GLU A 138 -3.96 -5.98 20.28
CA GLU A 138 -4.57 -6.23 21.60
C GLU A 138 -5.90 -5.47 21.78
N ILE A 139 -5.93 -4.20 21.36
CA ILE A 139 -7.14 -3.38 21.47
C ILE A 139 -8.23 -3.88 20.53
N LEU A 140 -7.89 -4.22 19.28
CA LEU A 140 -8.86 -4.71 18.30
C LEU A 140 -9.42 -6.09 18.66
N GLU A 141 -8.61 -6.97 19.25
CA GLU A 141 -9.09 -8.26 19.78
C GLU A 141 -10.05 -8.06 20.96
N LYS A 142 -9.76 -7.13 21.87
CA LYS A 142 -10.68 -6.74 22.95
C LYS A 142 -11.97 -6.14 22.40
N LEU A 143 -11.89 -5.33 21.36
CA LEU A 143 -13.05 -4.74 20.70
C LEU A 143 -13.97 -5.82 20.13
N VAL A 144 -13.43 -6.79 19.39
CA VAL A 144 -14.20 -7.92 18.83
C VAL A 144 -14.78 -8.79 19.95
N ALA A 145 -14.06 -9.00 21.05
CA ALA A 145 -14.57 -9.76 22.19
C ALA A 145 -15.73 -9.04 22.91
N ALA A 146 -15.69 -7.72 23.00
CA ALA A 146 -16.74 -6.91 23.62
C ALA A 146 -17.96 -6.69 22.69
N TYR A 147 -17.71 -6.64 21.37
CA TYR A 147 -18.73 -6.38 20.35
C TYR A 147 -18.68 -7.44 19.22
N PRO A 148 -18.96 -8.71 19.52
CA PRO A 148 -18.79 -9.83 18.56
C PRO A 148 -19.78 -9.79 17.37
N ASP A 149 -20.85 -9.02 17.48
CA ASP A 149 -21.86 -8.85 16.43
C ASP A 149 -21.73 -7.49 15.70
N ASP A 150 -20.66 -6.74 15.97
CA ASP A 150 -20.38 -5.49 15.25
C ASP A 150 -19.51 -5.76 14.01
N GLU A 151 -20.04 -5.46 12.83
CA GLU A 151 -19.34 -5.65 11.55
C GLU A 151 -18.06 -4.82 11.44
N ARG A 152 -18.02 -3.64 12.08
CA ARG A 152 -16.86 -2.74 12.02
C ARG A 152 -15.75 -3.18 12.96
N ALA A 153 -16.09 -3.81 14.08
CA ALA A 153 -15.10 -4.44 14.96
C ALA A 153 -14.33 -5.51 14.18
N HIS A 154 -15.05 -6.40 13.50
CA HIS A 154 -14.43 -7.42 12.64
C HIS A 154 -13.70 -6.81 11.44
N PHE A 155 -14.27 -5.81 10.77
CA PHE A 155 -13.63 -5.14 9.65
C PHE A 155 -12.27 -4.51 10.04
N ASN A 156 -12.20 -3.84 11.18
CA ASN A 156 -10.94 -3.23 11.67
C ASN A 156 -9.90 -4.28 12.05
N LEU A 157 -10.29 -5.37 12.71
CA LEU A 157 -9.35 -6.45 13.04
C LEU A 157 -8.90 -7.19 11.77
N GLY A 158 -9.78 -7.39 10.80
CA GLY A 158 -9.44 -7.88 9.46
C GLY A 158 -8.41 -6.98 8.77
N GLY A 159 -8.58 -5.65 8.86
CA GLY A 159 -7.65 -4.64 8.35
C GLY A 159 -6.27 -4.73 8.98
N TYR A 160 -6.21 -4.95 10.29
CA TYR A 160 -4.95 -5.20 10.98
C TYR A 160 -4.22 -6.43 10.40
N TYR A 161 -4.89 -7.58 10.32
CA TYR A 161 -4.28 -8.80 9.80
C TYR A 161 -3.89 -8.68 8.32
N PHE A 162 -4.71 -8.00 7.51
CA PHE A 162 -4.37 -7.71 6.11
C PHE A 162 -3.07 -6.90 6.00
N GLY A 163 -2.91 -5.89 6.85
CA GLY A 163 -1.70 -5.07 6.94
C GLY A 163 -0.46 -5.87 7.36
N GLN A 164 -0.63 -6.87 8.21
CA GLN A 164 0.45 -7.80 8.61
C GLN A 164 0.70 -8.90 7.55
N GLN A 165 -0.05 -8.92 6.44
CA GLN A 165 -0.01 -9.96 5.42
C GLN A 165 -0.45 -11.35 5.93
N ASP A 166 -1.19 -11.41 7.03
CA ASP A 166 -1.89 -12.60 7.48
C ASP A 166 -3.27 -12.65 6.81
N PHE A 167 -3.27 -13.03 5.54
CA PHE A 167 -4.47 -13.00 4.73
C PHE A 167 -5.52 -14.02 5.18
N ALA A 168 -5.11 -15.11 5.81
CA ALA A 168 -6.04 -16.12 6.33
C ALA A 168 -6.88 -15.56 7.48
N GLN A 169 -6.26 -14.87 8.45
CA GLN A 169 -6.97 -14.20 9.53
C GLN A 169 -7.79 -13.01 9.00
N ALA A 170 -7.24 -12.24 8.06
CA ALA A 170 -7.97 -11.14 7.42
C ALA A 170 -9.29 -11.64 6.77
N ILE A 171 -9.23 -12.72 5.99
CA ILE A 171 -10.40 -13.35 5.36
C ILE A 171 -11.42 -13.76 6.42
N THR A 172 -11.00 -14.40 7.52
CA THR A 172 -11.90 -14.82 8.60
C THR A 172 -12.71 -13.66 9.14
N HIS A 173 -12.05 -12.54 9.44
CA HIS A 173 -12.74 -11.38 10.01
C HIS A 173 -13.56 -10.61 8.97
N TYR A 174 -13.08 -10.44 7.73
CA TYR A 174 -13.87 -9.79 6.69
C TYR A 174 -15.12 -10.60 6.30
N LYS A 175 -15.03 -11.94 6.25
CA LYS A 175 -16.20 -12.80 6.10
C LYS A 175 -17.23 -12.54 7.20
N LYS A 176 -16.79 -12.51 8.46
CA LYS A 176 -17.69 -12.22 9.57
C LYS A 176 -18.35 -10.85 9.43
N ALA A 177 -17.58 -9.82 9.00
CA ALA A 177 -18.13 -8.49 8.75
C ALA A 177 -19.21 -8.51 7.65
N THR A 178 -19.00 -9.26 6.54
CA THR A 178 -19.99 -9.38 5.46
C THR A 178 -21.20 -10.24 5.83
N GLU A 179 -21.06 -11.18 6.75
CA GLU A 179 -22.18 -11.95 7.31
C GLU A 179 -23.07 -11.09 8.22
N LEU A 180 -22.44 -10.22 9.04
CA LEU A 180 -23.13 -9.32 9.97
C LEU A 180 -23.80 -8.12 9.27
N ALA A 181 -23.23 -7.68 8.14
CA ALA A 181 -23.76 -6.60 7.30
C ALA A 181 -23.66 -6.98 5.81
N PRO A 182 -24.66 -7.66 5.23
CA PRO A 182 -24.63 -8.11 3.83
C PRO A 182 -24.65 -6.99 2.79
N ASP A 183 -24.91 -5.77 3.18
CA ASP A 183 -24.88 -4.54 2.37
C ASP A 183 -23.60 -3.72 2.55
N TYR A 184 -22.64 -4.17 3.37
CA TYR A 184 -21.38 -3.49 3.62
C TYR A 184 -20.43 -3.61 2.43
N SER A 185 -20.64 -2.80 1.42
CA SER A 185 -19.96 -2.88 0.12
C SER A 185 -18.44 -2.86 0.23
N THR A 186 -17.87 -1.99 1.09
CA THR A 186 -16.41 -1.92 1.31
C THR A 186 -15.85 -3.23 1.88
N ALA A 187 -16.60 -3.91 2.76
CA ALA A 187 -16.13 -5.18 3.32
C ALA A 187 -16.01 -6.26 2.23
N PHE A 188 -16.93 -6.31 1.25
CA PHE A 188 -16.82 -7.21 0.09
C PHE A 188 -15.63 -6.84 -0.80
N ASN A 189 -15.36 -5.55 -1.00
CA ASN A 189 -14.19 -5.11 -1.77
C ASN A 189 -12.89 -5.62 -1.14
N ILE A 190 -12.68 -5.33 0.16
CA ILE A 190 -11.44 -5.72 0.85
C ILE A 190 -11.34 -7.24 1.04
N LEU A 191 -12.47 -7.94 1.26
CA LEU A 191 -12.51 -9.40 1.26
C LEU A 191 -12.06 -9.98 -0.09
N GLY A 192 -12.50 -9.39 -1.20
CA GLY A 192 -12.04 -9.75 -2.54
C GLY A 192 -10.52 -9.62 -2.69
N TYR A 193 -9.95 -8.52 -2.19
CA TYR A 193 -8.50 -8.33 -2.19
C TYR A 193 -7.79 -9.32 -1.25
N ALA A 194 -8.34 -9.63 -0.08
CA ALA A 194 -7.76 -10.61 0.85
C ALA A 194 -7.72 -12.01 0.21
N TYR A 195 -8.81 -12.44 -0.43
CA TYR A 195 -8.83 -13.67 -1.21
C TYR A 195 -7.84 -13.67 -2.36
N ARG A 196 -7.73 -12.55 -3.11
CA ARG A 196 -6.75 -12.42 -4.20
C ARG A 196 -5.32 -12.60 -3.71
N GLN A 197 -4.97 -12.00 -2.57
CA GLN A 197 -3.64 -12.15 -1.96
C GLN A 197 -3.38 -13.56 -1.43
N ASN A 198 -4.42 -14.24 -1.00
CA ASN A 198 -4.37 -15.65 -0.58
C ASN A 198 -4.49 -16.64 -1.77
N GLU A 199 -4.48 -16.14 -3.00
CA GLU A 199 -4.62 -16.92 -4.25
C GLU A 199 -5.95 -17.70 -4.37
N ALA A 200 -6.94 -17.39 -3.54
CA ALA A 200 -8.31 -17.94 -3.59
C ALA A 200 -9.16 -17.17 -4.64
N TYR A 201 -8.78 -17.29 -5.92
CA TYR A 201 -9.31 -16.43 -6.98
C TYR A 201 -10.80 -16.58 -7.23
N SER A 202 -11.38 -17.78 -7.06
CA SER A 202 -12.83 -18.02 -7.20
C SER A 202 -13.62 -17.24 -6.15
N ASP A 203 -13.14 -17.27 -4.89
CA ASP A 203 -13.79 -16.55 -3.79
C ASP A 203 -13.63 -15.03 -3.96
N ALA A 204 -12.47 -14.59 -4.44
CA ALA A 204 -12.22 -13.19 -4.79
C ALA A 204 -13.20 -12.70 -5.88
N GLU A 205 -13.43 -13.51 -6.92
CA GLU A 205 -14.35 -13.19 -8.01
C GLU A 205 -15.79 -13.05 -7.48
N ASN A 206 -16.24 -13.96 -6.59
CA ASN A 206 -17.55 -13.89 -5.96
C ASN A 206 -17.70 -12.62 -5.10
N ALA A 207 -16.68 -12.28 -4.31
CA ALA A 207 -16.71 -11.08 -3.48
C ALA A 207 -16.79 -9.79 -4.32
N PHE A 208 -16.00 -9.67 -5.40
CA PHE A 208 -16.07 -8.50 -6.28
C PHE A 208 -17.37 -8.42 -7.08
N LYS A 209 -17.96 -9.55 -7.50
CA LYS A 209 -19.29 -9.57 -8.13
C LYS A 209 -20.36 -9.08 -7.15
N LYS A 210 -20.28 -9.48 -5.88
CA LYS A 210 -21.19 -8.98 -4.84
C LYS A 210 -20.98 -7.48 -4.60
N TYR A 211 -19.75 -7.00 -4.65
CA TYR A 211 -19.45 -5.57 -4.56
C TYR A 211 -20.08 -4.78 -5.71
N ILE A 212 -20.02 -5.29 -6.96
CA ILE A 212 -20.70 -4.68 -8.12
C ILE A 212 -22.23 -4.66 -7.91
N GLU A 213 -22.81 -5.76 -7.41
CA GLU A 213 -24.26 -5.87 -7.16
C GLU A 213 -24.73 -4.80 -6.17
N LEU A 214 -23.93 -4.52 -5.12
CA LEU A 214 -24.29 -3.55 -4.07
C LEU A 214 -24.24 -2.11 -4.53
N ILE A 215 -23.25 -1.73 -5.36
CA ILE A 215 -23.08 -0.35 -5.84
C ILE A 215 -22.79 -0.31 -7.36
N PRO A 216 -23.74 -0.73 -8.22
CA PRO A 216 -23.50 -0.91 -9.66
C PRO A 216 -23.23 0.39 -10.44
N ASN A 217 -23.55 1.53 -9.86
CA ASN A 217 -23.36 2.86 -10.49
C ASN A 217 -22.10 3.58 -10.02
N ASP A 218 -21.18 2.88 -9.33
CA ASP A 218 -19.88 3.37 -8.94
C ASP A 218 -18.78 2.73 -9.81
N PRO A 219 -17.74 3.45 -10.25
CA PRO A 219 -16.68 2.90 -11.10
C PRO A 219 -15.78 1.89 -10.35
N ASN A 220 -15.61 2.06 -9.03
CA ASN A 220 -14.63 1.31 -8.24
C ASN A 220 -14.86 -0.22 -8.21
N PRO A 221 -16.11 -0.75 -8.09
CA PRO A 221 -16.33 -2.20 -8.15
C PRO A 221 -15.85 -2.87 -9.43
N TYR A 222 -16.07 -2.20 -10.56
CA TYR A 222 -15.62 -2.70 -11.87
C TYR A 222 -14.10 -2.65 -12.00
N ASP A 223 -13.47 -1.61 -11.48
CA ASP A 223 -12.02 -1.46 -11.44
C ASP A 223 -11.37 -2.55 -10.56
N SER A 224 -11.89 -2.76 -9.34
CA SER A 224 -11.40 -3.79 -8.42
C SER A 224 -11.55 -5.20 -9.01
N TYR A 225 -12.67 -5.50 -9.67
CA TYR A 225 -12.86 -6.77 -10.35
C TYR A 225 -11.92 -6.91 -11.56
N ALA A 226 -11.69 -5.85 -12.31
CA ALA A 226 -10.73 -5.84 -13.40
C ALA A 226 -9.30 -6.11 -12.93
N GLU A 227 -8.90 -5.58 -11.78
CA GLU A 227 -7.60 -5.91 -11.18
C GLU A 227 -7.45 -7.39 -10.83
N LEU A 228 -8.52 -8.05 -10.37
CA LEU A 228 -8.49 -9.51 -10.17
C LEU A 228 -8.30 -10.24 -11.49
N LEU A 229 -9.04 -9.87 -12.53
CA LEU A 229 -8.94 -10.46 -13.86
C LEU A 229 -7.54 -10.25 -14.46
N LEU A 230 -6.96 -9.06 -14.27
CA LEU A 230 -5.57 -8.76 -14.63
C LEU A 230 -4.60 -9.72 -13.93
N LYS A 231 -4.74 -9.89 -12.60
CA LYS A 231 -3.93 -10.82 -11.80
C LYS A 231 -4.02 -12.26 -12.30
N MET A 232 -5.20 -12.69 -12.72
CA MET A 232 -5.46 -14.02 -13.28
C MET A 232 -4.96 -14.20 -14.71
N GLY A 233 -4.48 -13.13 -15.38
CA GLY A 233 -4.09 -13.15 -16.78
C GLY A 233 -5.26 -13.11 -17.79
N ARG A 234 -6.48 -12.82 -17.32
CA ARG A 234 -7.70 -12.66 -18.13
C ARG A 234 -7.78 -11.22 -18.65
N PHE A 235 -6.79 -10.85 -19.47
CA PHE A 235 -6.54 -9.45 -19.84
C PHE A 235 -7.67 -8.79 -20.64
N ASP A 236 -8.33 -9.50 -21.55
CA ASP A 236 -9.44 -8.94 -22.35
C ASP A 236 -10.67 -8.68 -21.48
N GLU A 237 -10.94 -9.57 -20.54
CA GLU A 237 -12.01 -9.40 -19.57
C GLU A 237 -11.71 -8.26 -18.60
N ALA A 238 -10.42 -8.12 -18.17
CA ALA A 238 -9.99 -7.00 -17.35
C ALA A 238 -10.23 -5.66 -18.08
N ILE A 239 -9.81 -5.54 -19.35
CA ILE A 239 -10.04 -4.35 -20.17
C ILE A 239 -11.54 -4.05 -20.28
N THR A 240 -12.38 -5.08 -20.43
CA THR A 240 -13.83 -4.93 -20.50
C THR A 240 -14.40 -4.32 -19.21
N GLN A 241 -13.94 -4.78 -18.04
CA GLN A 241 -14.42 -4.24 -16.76
C GLN A 241 -13.88 -2.82 -16.49
N TYR A 242 -12.60 -2.55 -16.81
CA TYR A 242 -12.06 -1.19 -16.74
C TYR A 242 -12.83 -0.21 -17.63
N ASN A 243 -13.23 -0.63 -18.84
CA ASN A 243 -14.05 0.21 -19.72
C ASN A 243 -15.45 0.46 -19.14
N LYS A 244 -16.05 -0.47 -18.38
CA LYS A 244 -17.31 -0.22 -17.65
C LYS A 244 -17.11 0.85 -16.58
N ALA A 245 -16.01 0.80 -15.81
CA ALA A 245 -15.68 1.86 -14.87
C ALA A 245 -15.53 3.22 -15.56
N LEU A 246 -14.84 3.27 -16.70
CA LEU A 246 -14.68 4.50 -17.50
C LEU A 246 -15.97 5.00 -18.15
N ALA A 247 -16.94 4.12 -18.42
CA ALA A 247 -18.27 4.53 -18.90
C ALA A 247 -19.06 5.26 -17.80
N ILE A 248 -18.85 4.92 -16.52
CA ILE A 248 -19.44 5.59 -15.36
C ILE A 248 -18.68 6.89 -15.07
N GLU A 249 -17.36 6.83 -14.97
CA GLU A 249 -16.47 7.98 -14.73
C GLU A 249 -15.32 8.01 -15.76
N PRO A 250 -15.42 8.82 -16.85
CA PRO A 250 -14.41 8.85 -17.91
C PRO A 250 -13.00 9.29 -17.48
N ASN A 251 -12.87 9.86 -16.28
CA ASN A 251 -11.59 10.28 -15.71
C ASN A 251 -11.15 9.40 -14.53
N PHE A 252 -11.66 8.17 -14.43
CA PHE A 252 -11.25 7.24 -13.39
C PHE A 252 -9.85 6.70 -13.71
N ILE A 253 -8.83 7.39 -13.16
CA ILE A 253 -7.39 7.23 -13.46
C ILE A 253 -6.92 5.79 -13.34
N ASN A 254 -7.39 5.06 -12.30
CA ASN A 254 -6.96 3.70 -12.04
C ASN A 254 -7.30 2.76 -13.19
N SER A 255 -8.47 2.92 -13.80
CA SER A 255 -8.87 2.08 -14.93
C SER A 255 -8.04 2.32 -16.18
N HIS A 256 -7.66 3.57 -16.50
CA HIS A 256 -6.70 3.84 -17.58
C HIS A 256 -5.35 3.17 -17.31
N PHE A 257 -4.90 3.21 -16.06
CA PHE A 257 -3.65 2.58 -15.63
C PHE A 257 -3.73 1.04 -15.73
N GLY A 258 -4.86 0.46 -15.35
CA GLY A 258 -5.14 -0.97 -15.45
C GLY A 258 -5.23 -1.46 -16.91
N ILE A 259 -5.87 -0.71 -17.80
CA ILE A 259 -5.90 -0.99 -19.24
C ILE A 259 -4.49 -1.01 -19.79
N ALA A 260 -3.67 -0.01 -19.45
CA ALA A 260 -2.28 0.04 -19.93
C ALA A 260 -1.46 -1.16 -19.44
N ALA A 261 -1.67 -1.64 -18.20
CA ALA A 261 -1.05 -2.86 -17.70
C ALA A 261 -1.47 -4.09 -18.52
N ALA A 262 -2.78 -4.28 -18.72
CA ALA A 262 -3.31 -5.40 -19.49
C ALA A 262 -2.77 -5.44 -20.92
N LEU A 263 -2.74 -4.28 -21.59
CA LEU A 263 -2.18 -4.14 -22.94
C LEU A 263 -0.68 -4.46 -22.98
N THR A 264 0.07 -4.00 -21.95
CA THR A 264 1.52 -4.31 -21.83
C THR A 264 1.75 -5.81 -21.71
N TYR A 265 0.97 -6.51 -20.90
CA TYR A 265 1.12 -7.96 -20.68
C TYR A 265 0.64 -8.80 -21.88
N LYS A 266 -0.25 -8.24 -22.70
CA LYS A 266 -0.59 -8.80 -24.03
C LYS A 266 0.49 -8.57 -25.10
N GLY A 267 1.54 -7.80 -24.81
CA GLY A 267 2.58 -7.43 -25.76
C GLY A 267 2.29 -6.17 -26.58
N ASN A 268 1.18 -5.47 -26.31
CA ASN A 268 0.70 -4.28 -27.05
C ASN A 268 1.22 -2.98 -26.41
N ALA A 269 2.53 -2.87 -26.22
CA ALA A 269 3.16 -1.72 -25.55
C ALA A 269 2.84 -0.37 -26.24
N GLY A 270 2.63 -0.35 -27.56
CA GLY A 270 2.23 0.87 -28.28
C GLY A 270 0.86 1.39 -27.87
N GLU A 271 -0.13 0.49 -27.78
CA GLU A 271 -1.48 0.83 -27.30
C GLU A 271 -1.49 1.23 -25.83
N ALA A 272 -0.68 0.54 -24.99
CA ALA A 272 -0.51 0.87 -23.58
C ALA A 272 0.03 2.29 -23.40
N LEU A 273 1.05 2.68 -24.17
CA LEU A 273 1.59 4.05 -24.14
C LEU A 273 0.56 5.08 -24.62
N ALA A 274 -0.22 4.76 -25.68
CA ALA A 274 -1.27 5.65 -26.18
C ALA A 274 -2.37 5.88 -25.10
N GLU A 275 -2.74 4.85 -24.35
CA GLU A 275 -3.71 4.96 -23.26
C GLU A 275 -3.18 5.86 -22.13
N LEU A 276 -1.92 5.70 -21.73
CA LEU A 276 -1.27 6.56 -20.73
C LEU A 276 -1.05 8.00 -21.22
N GLN A 277 -0.86 8.21 -22.52
CA GLN A 277 -0.80 9.55 -23.10
C GLN A 277 -2.17 10.24 -23.04
N LYS A 278 -3.29 9.54 -23.32
CA LYS A 278 -4.63 10.05 -23.09
C LYS A 278 -4.84 10.46 -21.64
N MET A 279 -4.40 9.62 -20.70
CA MET A 279 -4.42 9.93 -19.27
C MET A 279 -3.62 11.20 -18.95
N THR A 280 -2.41 11.36 -19.53
CA THR A 280 -1.61 12.58 -19.33
C THR A 280 -2.32 13.84 -19.84
N GLN A 281 -2.98 13.76 -21.00
CA GLN A 281 -3.73 14.88 -21.59
C GLN A 281 -4.97 15.25 -20.77
N LYS A 282 -5.65 14.25 -20.19
CA LYS A 282 -6.84 14.44 -19.35
C LYS A 282 -6.53 14.78 -17.89
N ALA A 283 -5.26 14.70 -17.49
CA ALA A 283 -4.85 14.92 -16.11
C ALA A 283 -5.22 16.34 -15.63
N ARG A 284 -5.99 16.40 -14.54
CA ARG A 284 -6.48 17.63 -13.93
C ARG A 284 -5.52 18.21 -12.90
N THR A 285 -4.62 17.35 -12.39
CA THR A 285 -3.62 17.69 -11.39
C THR A 285 -2.23 17.23 -11.81
N ASP A 286 -1.20 17.84 -11.25
CA ASP A 286 0.18 17.40 -11.44
C ASP A 286 0.41 15.99 -10.87
N GLY A 287 -0.32 15.58 -9.82
CA GLY A 287 -0.31 14.22 -9.30
C GLY A 287 -0.81 13.20 -10.33
N GLU A 288 -1.96 13.45 -10.96
CA GLU A 288 -2.50 12.61 -12.05
C GLU A 288 -1.53 12.52 -13.23
N ARG A 289 -0.90 13.64 -13.61
CA ARG A 289 0.08 13.70 -14.68
C ARG A 289 1.33 12.88 -14.35
N ARG A 290 1.84 12.98 -13.12
CA ARG A 290 2.97 12.18 -12.64
C ARG A 290 2.66 10.69 -12.64
N THR A 291 1.44 10.28 -12.25
CA THR A 291 1.01 8.87 -12.32
C THR A 291 1.01 8.35 -13.75
N ALA A 292 0.51 9.11 -14.71
CA ALA A 292 0.55 8.72 -16.12
C ALA A 292 1.99 8.55 -16.63
N LEU A 293 2.89 9.50 -16.29
CA LEU A 293 4.31 9.43 -16.64
C LEU A 293 5.01 8.23 -15.99
N PHE A 294 4.66 7.89 -14.74
CA PHE A 294 5.16 6.68 -14.09
C PHE A 294 4.72 5.42 -14.85
N GLY A 295 3.44 5.34 -15.25
CA GLY A 295 2.96 4.25 -16.10
C GLY A 295 3.76 4.13 -17.41
N GLN A 296 4.02 5.27 -18.09
CA GLN A 296 4.83 5.30 -19.31
C GLN A 296 6.27 4.82 -19.04
N THR A 297 6.86 5.21 -17.91
CA THR A 297 8.18 4.70 -17.48
C THR A 297 8.16 3.18 -17.34
N VAL A 298 7.16 2.61 -16.65
CA VAL A 298 7.06 1.15 -16.43
C VAL A 298 6.85 0.39 -17.73
N VAL A 299 5.99 0.87 -18.64
CA VAL A 299 5.76 0.26 -19.96
C VAL A 299 7.03 0.31 -20.81
N ALA A 300 7.77 1.40 -20.78
CA ALA A 300 9.05 1.54 -21.48
C ALA A 300 10.08 0.53 -20.93
N LEU A 301 10.18 0.38 -19.60
CA LEU A 301 11.07 -0.59 -18.94
C LEU A 301 10.71 -2.03 -19.30
N ASP A 302 9.43 -2.40 -19.24
CA ASP A 302 8.97 -3.73 -19.64
C ASP A 302 9.30 -4.03 -21.10
N SER A 303 9.32 -2.99 -21.95
CA SER A 303 9.69 -3.09 -23.36
C SER A 303 11.21 -3.02 -23.62
N GLY A 304 12.04 -2.89 -22.57
CA GLY A 304 13.49 -2.75 -22.68
C GLY A 304 13.96 -1.38 -23.23
N LYS A 305 13.08 -0.38 -23.24
CA LYS A 305 13.38 0.98 -23.75
C LYS A 305 13.85 1.89 -22.60
N PHE A 306 15.03 1.61 -22.08
CA PHE A 306 15.57 2.26 -20.88
C PHE A 306 15.74 3.78 -21.03
N ASP A 307 16.22 4.27 -22.19
CA ASP A 307 16.39 5.70 -22.42
C ASP A 307 15.04 6.44 -22.44
N GLN A 308 13.99 5.82 -22.99
CA GLN A 308 12.64 6.37 -22.91
C GLN A 308 12.15 6.40 -21.45
N ALA A 309 12.39 5.36 -20.68
CA ALA A 309 12.03 5.31 -19.26
C ALA A 309 12.72 6.44 -18.47
N LEU A 310 14.01 6.69 -18.70
CA LEU A 310 14.74 7.81 -18.11
C LEU A 310 14.15 9.18 -18.51
N ALA A 311 13.74 9.34 -19.77
CA ALA A 311 13.11 10.59 -20.24
C ALA A 311 11.76 10.85 -19.52
N GLU A 312 10.92 9.81 -19.37
CA GLU A 312 9.65 9.96 -18.65
C GLU A 312 9.86 10.21 -17.14
N THR A 313 10.89 9.58 -16.53
CA THR A 313 11.28 9.86 -15.14
C THR A 313 11.77 11.32 -14.96
N ALA A 314 12.51 11.86 -15.93
CA ALA A 314 12.95 13.26 -15.89
C ALA A 314 11.78 14.24 -15.95
N LYS A 315 10.71 13.94 -16.71
CA LYS A 315 9.48 14.74 -16.73
C LYS A 315 8.76 14.71 -15.37
N GLN A 316 8.73 13.54 -14.71
CA GLN A 316 8.17 13.41 -13.35
C GLN A 316 8.95 14.30 -12.36
N TYR A 317 10.28 14.23 -12.39
CA TYR A 317 11.15 15.04 -11.56
C TYR A 317 10.92 16.54 -11.76
N ALA A 318 10.82 17.01 -13.02
CA ALA A 318 10.57 18.41 -13.33
C ALA A 318 9.24 18.93 -12.75
N ILE A 319 8.19 18.09 -12.73
CA ILE A 319 6.92 18.43 -12.08
C ILE A 319 7.09 18.52 -10.55
N ALA A 320 7.81 17.57 -9.95
CA ALA A 320 8.07 17.59 -8.51
C ALA A 320 8.90 18.80 -8.07
N GLU A 321 9.92 19.14 -8.86
CA GLU A 321 10.78 20.32 -8.64
C GLU A 321 10.00 21.61 -8.73
N LYS A 322 9.18 21.78 -9.78
CA LYS A 322 8.29 22.94 -9.95
C LYS A 322 7.33 23.13 -8.75
N ASN A 323 6.89 22.03 -8.17
CA ASN A 323 5.95 22.03 -7.04
C ASN A 323 6.68 22.11 -5.67
N ASN A 324 8.01 22.21 -5.65
CA ASN A 324 8.83 22.17 -4.44
C ASN A 324 8.45 20.96 -3.56
N ASP A 325 8.31 19.77 -4.18
CA ASP A 325 7.97 18.50 -3.50
C ASP A 325 9.22 17.62 -3.36
N PRO A 326 10.01 17.77 -2.26
CA PRO A 326 11.23 17.02 -2.07
C PRO A 326 11.00 15.51 -1.90
N ALA A 327 9.84 15.08 -1.42
CA ALA A 327 9.51 13.67 -1.29
C ALA A 327 9.33 13.02 -2.67
N ALA A 328 8.60 13.69 -3.56
CA ALA A 328 8.43 13.24 -4.94
C ALA A 328 9.76 13.28 -5.73
N MET A 329 10.56 14.36 -5.58
CA MET A 329 11.91 14.47 -6.19
C MET A 329 12.80 13.30 -5.75
N THR A 330 12.81 12.96 -4.46
CA THR A 330 13.55 11.81 -3.91
C THR A 330 13.12 10.51 -4.56
N GLY A 331 11.81 10.26 -4.68
CA GLY A 331 11.26 9.07 -5.34
C GLY A 331 11.70 8.96 -6.80
N ASP A 332 11.67 10.06 -7.55
CA ASP A 332 12.08 10.08 -8.96
C ASP A 332 13.60 9.86 -9.15
N LEU A 333 14.42 10.37 -8.23
CA LEU A 333 15.86 10.09 -8.22
C LEU A 333 16.17 8.64 -7.88
N GLN A 334 15.41 8.03 -6.96
CA GLN A 334 15.52 6.60 -6.66
C GLN A 334 15.08 5.75 -7.87
N LEU A 335 14.00 6.13 -8.55
CA LEU A 335 13.55 5.48 -9.79
C LEU A 335 14.63 5.56 -10.87
N LYS A 336 15.21 6.73 -11.11
CA LYS A 336 16.34 6.94 -12.01
C LYS A 336 17.54 6.06 -11.63
N GLY A 337 17.90 5.99 -10.36
CA GLY A 337 18.97 5.12 -9.88
C GLY A 337 18.72 3.64 -10.16
N ASN A 338 17.49 3.16 -9.96
CA ASN A 338 17.11 1.78 -10.28
C ASN A 338 17.21 1.47 -11.77
N ILE A 339 16.78 2.39 -12.64
CA ILE A 339 16.88 2.24 -14.10
C ILE A 339 18.35 2.19 -14.52
N LEU A 340 19.18 3.09 -14.02
CA LEU A 340 20.62 3.13 -14.32
C LEU A 340 21.36 1.87 -13.83
N LEU A 341 20.98 1.35 -12.66
CA LEU A 341 21.52 0.11 -12.12
C LEU A 341 21.24 -1.07 -13.06
N GLU A 342 20.01 -1.18 -13.56
CA GLU A 342 19.62 -2.22 -14.52
C GLU A 342 20.33 -2.07 -15.87
N MET A 343 20.65 -0.83 -16.29
CA MET A 343 21.46 -0.55 -17.47
C MET A 343 22.96 -0.87 -17.30
N GLY A 344 23.41 -1.26 -16.10
CA GLY A 344 24.82 -1.45 -15.78
C GLY A 344 25.62 -0.14 -15.60
N LYS A 345 24.94 1.01 -15.54
CA LYS A 345 25.55 2.33 -15.30
C LYS A 345 25.69 2.58 -13.79
N TYR A 346 26.56 1.79 -13.15
CA TYR A 346 26.63 1.67 -11.69
C TYR A 346 27.01 2.97 -10.96
N ASP A 347 27.93 3.74 -11.51
CA ASP A 347 28.37 5.00 -10.90
C ASP A 347 27.29 6.08 -11.05
N ASP A 348 26.60 6.14 -12.18
CA ASP A 348 25.46 7.03 -12.38
C ASP A 348 24.29 6.65 -11.45
N ALA A 349 24.04 5.35 -11.25
CA ALA A 349 23.04 4.87 -10.31
C ALA A 349 23.36 5.30 -8.88
N ARG A 350 24.61 5.13 -8.45
CA ARG A 350 25.08 5.59 -7.15
C ARG A 350 24.87 7.09 -6.97
N ASN A 351 25.27 7.89 -7.97
CA ASN A 351 25.10 9.35 -7.94
C ASN A 351 23.62 9.74 -7.82
N ALA A 352 22.73 9.05 -8.52
CA ALA A 352 21.28 9.30 -8.41
C ALA A 352 20.74 8.99 -7.00
N PHE A 353 21.20 7.92 -6.36
CA PHE A 353 20.82 7.57 -4.98
C PHE A 353 21.40 8.56 -3.96
N GLU A 354 22.63 9.04 -4.17
CA GLU A 354 23.24 10.08 -3.32
C GLU A 354 22.50 11.42 -3.45
N GLN A 355 22.08 11.81 -4.65
CA GLN A 355 21.23 12.98 -4.87
C GLN A 355 19.86 12.83 -4.19
N ALA A 356 19.25 11.65 -4.21
CA ALA A 356 18.00 11.36 -3.52
C ALA A 356 18.14 11.57 -2.00
N LEU A 357 19.22 11.04 -1.41
CA LEU A 357 19.53 11.25 0.01
C LEU A 357 19.72 12.74 0.33
N LYS A 358 20.52 13.44 -0.48
CA LYS A 358 20.78 14.87 -0.30
C LYS A 358 19.49 15.68 -0.38
N THR A 359 18.63 15.43 -1.39
CA THR A 359 17.34 16.11 -1.55
C THR A 359 16.48 15.96 -0.31
N THR A 360 16.40 14.74 0.26
CA THR A 360 15.65 14.50 1.51
C THR A 360 16.27 15.21 2.71
N THR A 361 17.60 15.11 2.87
CA THR A 361 18.30 15.66 4.04
C THR A 361 18.21 17.18 4.11
N ASP A 362 18.34 17.85 2.97
CA ASP A 362 18.31 19.32 2.86
C ASP A 362 16.87 19.89 2.92
N SER A 363 15.84 19.03 2.88
CA SER A 363 14.45 19.43 2.86
C SER A 363 13.88 19.72 4.25
N GLY A 364 12.67 20.29 4.26
CA GLY A 364 11.84 20.45 5.46
C GLY A 364 11.07 19.17 5.89
N LEU A 365 11.37 18.01 5.31
CA LEU A 365 10.73 16.75 5.69
C LEU A 365 11.07 16.34 7.13
N SER A 366 10.20 15.56 7.75
CA SER A 366 10.38 15.11 9.13
C SER A 366 11.66 14.29 9.32
N GLN A 367 12.22 14.32 10.53
CA GLN A 367 13.42 13.54 10.86
C GLN A 367 13.23 12.05 10.58
N ALA A 368 12.04 11.51 10.84
CA ALA A 368 11.73 10.11 10.55
C ALA A 368 11.84 9.76 9.05
N VAL A 369 11.43 10.66 8.15
CA VAL A 369 11.61 10.48 6.70
C VAL A 369 13.09 10.55 6.33
N LYS A 370 13.84 11.48 6.90
CA LYS A 370 15.29 11.61 6.69
C LYS A 370 16.04 10.36 7.15
N ASP A 371 15.74 9.88 8.34
CA ASP A 371 16.34 8.65 8.90
C ASP A 371 16.01 7.42 8.06
N ASN A 372 14.76 7.33 7.60
CA ASN A 372 14.34 6.25 6.71
C ASN A 372 15.10 6.28 5.37
N THR A 373 15.24 7.47 4.76
CA THR A 373 15.98 7.63 3.51
C THR A 373 17.47 7.32 3.71
N ALA A 374 18.07 7.72 4.82
CA ALA A 374 19.44 7.39 5.16
C ALA A 374 19.65 5.88 5.32
N ARG A 375 18.76 5.18 6.00
CA ARG A 375 18.80 3.71 6.06
C ARG A 375 18.67 3.08 4.67
N PHE A 376 17.72 3.56 3.88
CA PHE A 376 17.48 3.01 2.54
C PHE A 376 18.63 3.26 1.57
N GLN A 377 19.46 4.28 1.82
CA GLN A 377 20.72 4.50 1.08
C GLN A 377 21.64 3.29 1.18
N HIS A 378 21.81 2.69 2.36
CA HIS A 378 22.62 1.48 2.53
C HIS A 378 22.07 0.29 1.72
N TYR A 379 20.73 0.13 1.63
CA TYR A 379 20.12 -0.85 0.75
C TYR A 379 20.50 -0.63 -0.72
N ASN A 380 20.45 0.62 -1.20
CA ASN A 380 20.80 0.96 -2.58
C ASN A 380 22.30 0.75 -2.85
N LEU A 381 23.18 1.17 -1.93
CA LEU A 381 24.63 0.99 -2.07
C LEU A 381 25.02 -0.50 -2.05
N ALA A 382 24.37 -1.32 -1.22
CA ALA A 382 24.57 -2.78 -1.24
C ALA A 382 24.23 -3.36 -2.62
N ARG A 383 23.10 -2.96 -3.23
CA ARG A 383 22.71 -3.41 -4.57
C ARG A 383 23.72 -2.99 -5.65
N VAL A 384 24.21 -1.77 -5.59
CA VAL A 384 25.26 -1.29 -6.50
C VAL A 384 26.55 -2.12 -6.33
N ALA A 385 26.97 -2.36 -5.08
CA ALA A 385 28.16 -3.15 -4.77
C ALA A 385 28.02 -4.62 -5.24
N ILE A 386 26.86 -5.26 -5.04
CA ILE A 386 26.57 -6.60 -5.57
C ILE A 386 26.70 -6.61 -7.10
N ALA A 387 26.14 -5.62 -7.80
CA ALA A 387 26.19 -5.53 -9.25
C ALA A 387 27.63 -5.30 -9.77
N LYS A 388 28.46 -4.55 -9.04
CA LYS A 388 29.90 -4.36 -9.29
C LYS A 388 30.76 -5.58 -8.87
N LYS A 389 30.17 -6.59 -8.25
CA LYS A 389 30.86 -7.76 -7.65
C LYS A 389 31.80 -7.39 -6.49
N ASP A 390 31.63 -6.25 -5.88
CA ASP A 390 32.30 -5.83 -4.66
C ASP A 390 31.56 -6.38 -3.43
N LEU A 391 31.78 -7.67 -3.16
CA LEU A 391 31.07 -8.38 -2.09
C LEU A 391 31.47 -7.91 -0.69
N ALA A 392 32.65 -7.32 -0.52
CA ALA A 392 33.08 -6.79 0.78
C ALA A 392 32.25 -5.56 1.14
N THR A 393 32.13 -4.59 0.23
CA THR A 393 31.25 -3.42 0.40
C THR A 393 29.78 -3.85 0.52
N ALA A 394 29.32 -4.80 -0.32
CA ALA A 394 27.96 -5.29 -0.26
C ALA A 394 27.58 -5.84 1.13
N LYS A 395 28.45 -6.64 1.75
CA LYS A 395 28.24 -7.17 3.10
C LYS A 395 28.19 -6.07 4.16
N THR A 396 29.13 -5.10 4.09
CA THR A 396 29.18 -3.97 5.02
C THR A 396 27.90 -3.14 4.96
N GLU A 397 27.44 -2.79 3.76
CA GLU A 397 26.25 -1.98 3.54
C GLU A 397 24.97 -2.75 3.96
N THR A 398 24.91 -4.06 3.68
CA THR A 398 23.79 -4.92 4.09
C THR A 398 23.67 -5.02 5.61
N GLU A 399 24.81 -5.18 6.31
CA GLU A 399 24.83 -5.27 7.76
C GLU A 399 24.45 -3.93 8.41
N THR A 400 24.92 -2.81 7.84
CA THR A 400 24.55 -1.46 8.30
C THR A 400 23.04 -1.23 8.11
N PHE A 401 22.49 -1.62 6.97
CA PHE A 401 21.06 -1.56 6.72
C PHE A 401 20.26 -2.41 7.72
N ARG A 402 20.66 -3.69 7.93
CA ARG A 402 20.02 -4.62 8.86
C ARG A 402 19.97 -4.05 10.28
N LYS A 403 21.08 -3.59 10.82
CA LYS A 403 21.15 -2.97 12.16
C LYS A 403 20.22 -1.75 12.28
N GLY A 404 20.22 -0.88 11.28
CA GLY A 404 19.34 0.28 11.27
C GLY A 404 17.83 -0.09 11.22
N VAL A 405 17.51 -1.16 10.49
CA VAL A 405 16.13 -1.68 10.37
C VAL A 405 15.67 -2.34 11.68
N GLU A 406 16.52 -3.13 12.33
CA GLU A 406 16.24 -3.77 13.62
C GLU A 406 16.04 -2.72 14.72
N ALA A 407 16.92 -1.71 14.78
CA ALA A 407 16.78 -0.58 15.70
C ALA A 407 15.45 0.18 15.49
N ALA A 408 15.02 0.34 14.24
CA ALA A 408 13.77 0.97 13.88
C ALA A 408 12.55 0.03 14.01
N LYS A 409 12.74 -1.25 14.35
CA LYS A 409 11.70 -2.31 14.42
C LYS A 409 10.84 -2.38 13.15
N ASN A 410 11.42 -2.17 11.97
CA ASN A 410 10.71 -2.13 10.70
C ASN A 410 10.70 -3.51 10.02
N ALA A 411 9.66 -4.31 10.30
CA ALA A 411 9.52 -5.67 9.79
C ALA A 411 9.54 -5.76 8.24
N ASN A 412 8.98 -4.76 7.55
CA ASN A 412 8.98 -4.76 6.08
C ASN A 412 10.39 -4.52 5.51
N GLN A 413 11.18 -3.62 6.11
CA GLN A 413 12.58 -3.42 5.71
C GLN A 413 13.47 -4.59 6.12
N LEU A 414 13.11 -5.34 7.17
CA LEU A 414 13.84 -6.58 7.51
C LEU A 414 13.74 -7.61 6.38
N LYS A 415 12.59 -7.73 5.71
CA LYS A 415 12.43 -8.55 4.50
C LYS A 415 13.38 -8.11 3.37
N GLN A 416 13.68 -6.82 3.25
CA GLN A 416 14.65 -6.29 2.29
C GLN A 416 16.10 -6.61 2.70
N ALA A 417 16.40 -6.65 4.00
CA ALA A 417 17.72 -7.11 4.48
C ALA A 417 17.95 -8.61 4.14
N HIS A 418 16.92 -9.45 4.26
CA HIS A 418 16.97 -10.84 3.81
C HIS A 418 17.16 -10.94 2.29
N GLU A 419 16.50 -10.07 1.50
CA GLU A 419 16.71 -10.00 0.04
C GLU A 419 18.17 -9.72 -0.29
N LEU A 420 18.81 -8.72 0.35
CA LEU A 420 20.22 -8.39 0.13
C LEU A 420 21.14 -9.56 0.50
N ALA A 421 20.91 -10.20 1.65
CA ALA A 421 21.68 -11.37 2.08
C ALA A 421 21.56 -12.53 1.08
N GLY A 422 20.36 -12.77 0.56
CA GLY A 422 20.12 -13.76 -0.47
C GLY A 422 20.84 -13.45 -1.79
N ARG A 423 20.86 -12.19 -2.22
CA ARG A 423 21.60 -11.73 -3.41
C ARG A 423 23.10 -11.91 -3.25
N ILE A 424 23.66 -11.63 -2.07
CA ILE A 424 25.08 -11.83 -1.77
C ILE A 424 25.40 -13.32 -1.82
N ALA A 425 24.58 -14.17 -1.18
CA ALA A 425 24.76 -15.61 -1.18
C ALA A 425 24.70 -16.21 -2.60
N LEU A 426 23.81 -15.70 -3.48
CA LEU A 426 23.79 -16.06 -4.90
C LEU A 426 25.11 -15.67 -5.60
N ALA A 427 25.64 -14.47 -5.36
CA ALA A 427 26.90 -14.03 -5.94
C ALA A 427 28.09 -14.86 -5.44
N GLU A 428 28.04 -15.39 -4.22
CA GLU A 428 29.01 -16.32 -3.63
C GLU A 428 28.78 -17.77 -4.05
N LYS A 429 27.72 -18.08 -4.81
CA LYS A 429 27.29 -19.43 -5.20
C LYS A 429 26.93 -20.32 -3.99
N ASN A 430 26.55 -19.70 -2.87
CA ASN A 430 26.01 -20.40 -1.70
C ASN A 430 24.49 -20.50 -1.83
N TYR A 431 24.02 -21.45 -2.62
CA TYR A 431 22.61 -21.54 -3.02
C TYR A 431 21.69 -21.95 -1.84
N ASP A 432 22.18 -22.71 -0.87
CA ASP A 432 21.41 -23.08 0.32
C ASP A 432 21.11 -21.85 1.18
N THR A 433 22.11 -21.03 1.45
CA THR A 433 21.93 -19.76 2.16
C THR A 433 21.07 -18.81 1.36
N ALA A 434 21.27 -18.72 0.03
CA ALA A 434 20.46 -17.88 -0.83
C ALA A 434 18.95 -18.21 -0.74
N ILE A 435 18.62 -19.50 -0.81
CA ILE A 435 17.23 -19.99 -0.68
C ILE A 435 16.67 -19.65 0.70
N ALA A 436 17.43 -19.91 1.77
CA ALA A 436 16.99 -19.64 3.15
C ALA A 436 16.70 -18.15 3.41
N GLU A 437 17.56 -17.28 2.92
CA GLU A 437 17.41 -15.82 3.06
C GLU A 437 16.27 -15.29 2.17
N LEU A 438 16.23 -15.69 0.89
CA LEU A 438 15.19 -15.24 -0.02
C LEU A 438 13.79 -15.74 0.38
N ALA A 439 13.68 -16.90 1.05
CA ALA A 439 12.40 -17.37 1.59
C ALA A 439 11.84 -16.46 2.70
N GLN A 440 12.70 -15.73 3.42
CA GLN A 440 12.33 -14.75 4.43
C GLN A 440 12.12 -13.34 3.85
N ALA A 441 12.51 -13.12 2.59
CA ALA A 441 12.29 -11.86 1.89
C ALA A 441 10.81 -11.68 1.48
N ASN A 442 10.47 -10.53 0.89
CA ASN A 442 9.09 -10.23 0.50
C ASN A 442 8.63 -11.09 -0.69
N GLN A 443 7.82 -12.11 -0.43
CA GLN A 443 7.24 -13.00 -1.45
C GLN A 443 6.22 -12.32 -2.38
N GLN A 444 5.79 -11.09 -2.07
CA GLN A 444 4.99 -10.22 -2.95
C GLN A 444 5.89 -9.33 -3.86
N ASN A 445 7.20 -9.57 -3.89
CA ASN A 445 8.11 -8.93 -4.82
C ASN A 445 8.49 -9.92 -5.94
N PRO A 446 8.11 -9.67 -7.21
CA PRO A 446 8.41 -10.58 -8.33
C PRO A 446 9.92 -10.77 -8.56
N ASP A 447 10.75 -9.80 -8.16
CA ASP A 447 12.20 -9.93 -8.23
C ASP A 447 12.73 -10.99 -7.25
N VAL A 448 12.20 -11.05 -6.02
CA VAL A 448 12.51 -12.11 -5.04
C VAL A 448 12.12 -13.49 -5.58
N LEU A 449 10.95 -13.61 -6.21
CA LEU A 449 10.52 -14.86 -6.83
C LEU A 449 11.47 -15.29 -7.96
N TYR A 450 11.91 -14.35 -8.79
CA TYR A 450 12.88 -14.62 -9.84
C TYR A 450 14.22 -15.11 -9.27
N LEU A 451 14.72 -14.44 -8.22
CA LEU A 451 15.97 -14.83 -7.55
C LEU A 451 15.87 -16.22 -6.88
N LEU A 452 14.73 -16.57 -6.28
CA LEU A 452 14.47 -17.92 -5.78
C LEU A 452 14.48 -18.94 -6.92
N GLY A 453 13.85 -18.62 -8.04
CA GLY A 453 13.90 -19.46 -9.24
C GLY A 453 15.35 -19.74 -9.67
N TRP A 454 16.18 -18.70 -9.71
CA TRP A 454 17.59 -18.82 -10.06
C TRP A 454 18.36 -19.67 -9.02
N ALA A 455 18.17 -19.41 -7.72
CA ALA A 455 18.83 -20.18 -6.67
C ALA A 455 18.49 -21.68 -6.75
N TYR A 456 17.21 -22.03 -6.96
CA TYR A 456 16.80 -23.43 -7.14
C TYR A 456 17.34 -24.05 -8.43
N GLN A 457 17.40 -23.31 -9.52
CA GLN A 457 17.99 -23.77 -10.78
C GLN A 457 19.46 -24.15 -10.60
N GLU A 458 20.25 -23.28 -10.01
CA GLU A 458 21.68 -23.50 -9.74
C GLU A 458 21.92 -24.65 -8.75
N LYS A 459 20.95 -24.90 -7.84
CA LYS A 459 20.98 -26.06 -6.93
C LYS A 459 20.55 -27.38 -7.61
N GLY A 460 19.98 -27.33 -8.81
CA GLY A 460 19.49 -28.49 -9.55
C GLY A 460 18.04 -28.89 -9.24
N ASP A 461 17.27 -28.10 -8.49
CA ASP A 461 15.83 -28.30 -8.24
C ASP A 461 14.99 -27.62 -9.35
N ALA A 462 14.92 -28.28 -10.50
CA ALA A 462 14.23 -27.75 -11.68
C ALA A 462 12.73 -27.51 -11.42
N THR A 463 12.09 -28.29 -10.54
CA THR A 463 10.65 -28.15 -10.24
C THR A 463 10.39 -26.85 -9.51
N LYS A 464 11.11 -26.58 -8.44
CA LYS A 464 10.97 -25.34 -7.68
C LYS A 464 11.46 -24.12 -8.47
N ALA A 465 12.50 -24.29 -9.29
CA ALA A 465 12.96 -23.23 -10.19
C ALA A 465 11.84 -22.78 -11.14
N LYS A 466 11.21 -23.72 -11.88
CA LYS A 466 10.12 -23.44 -12.80
C LYS A 466 8.90 -22.84 -12.10
N ASP A 467 8.56 -23.30 -10.90
CA ASP A 467 7.45 -22.72 -10.14
C ASP A 467 7.69 -21.25 -9.80
N ASN A 468 8.85 -20.93 -9.24
CA ASN A 468 9.20 -19.56 -8.88
C ASN A 468 9.32 -18.64 -10.11
N TYR A 469 9.92 -19.10 -11.20
CA TYR A 469 9.94 -18.34 -12.46
C TYR A 469 8.54 -18.10 -13.02
N ARG A 470 7.64 -19.10 -12.94
CA ARG A 470 6.24 -18.96 -13.37
C ARG A 470 5.51 -17.91 -12.52
N ARG A 471 5.68 -17.93 -11.21
CA ARG A 471 5.11 -16.93 -10.29
C ARG A 471 5.65 -15.53 -10.58
N ALA A 472 6.94 -15.39 -10.86
CA ALA A 472 7.54 -14.12 -11.25
C ALA A 472 7.02 -13.63 -12.62
N ALA A 473 6.98 -14.51 -13.65
CA ALA A 473 6.53 -14.18 -14.99
C ALA A 473 5.03 -13.83 -15.08
N LYS A 474 4.20 -14.47 -14.23
CA LYS A 474 2.75 -14.28 -14.18
C LYS A 474 2.31 -13.48 -12.95
N PHE A 475 3.15 -12.56 -12.50
CA PHE A 475 2.82 -11.74 -11.35
C PHE A 475 1.63 -10.81 -11.63
N ASN A 476 1.53 -10.31 -12.87
CA ASN A 476 0.38 -9.60 -13.43
C ASN A 476 -0.20 -8.52 -12.48
N SER A 477 0.65 -7.67 -11.95
CA SER A 477 0.22 -6.53 -11.12
C SER A 477 -0.08 -5.30 -11.99
N LEU A 478 -0.72 -4.30 -11.41
CA LEU A 478 -0.69 -2.94 -11.95
C LEU A 478 0.76 -2.50 -12.21
N PRO A 479 1.02 -1.48 -13.06
CA PRO A 479 2.36 -1.06 -13.40
C PRO A 479 3.28 -0.96 -12.19
N ASN A 480 4.29 -1.82 -12.17
CA ASN A 480 5.22 -2.03 -11.06
C ASN A 480 6.64 -2.11 -11.60
N LEU A 481 7.55 -1.33 -11.00
CA LEU A 481 8.95 -1.25 -11.43
C LEU A 481 9.63 -2.64 -11.40
N ASN A 482 9.55 -3.33 -10.27
CA ASN A 482 10.24 -4.62 -10.11
C ASN A 482 9.71 -5.67 -11.10
N TYR A 483 8.39 -5.67 -11.35
CA TYR A 483 7.79 -6.59 -12.31
C TYR A 483 8.23 -6.28 -13.73
N ALA A 484 8.25 -5.02 -14.14
CA ALA A 484 8.73 -4.62 -15.47
C ALA A 484 10.19 -5.05 -15.72
N LEU A 485 11.04 -5.00 -14.69
CA LEU A 485 12.46 -5.37 -14.79
C LEU A 485 12.69 -6.89 -14.85
N VAL A 486 11.78 -7.72 -14.32
CA VAL A 486 12.01 -9.17 -14.21
C VAL A 486 11.08 -10.02 -15.07
N ARG A 487 9.90 -9.52 -15.50
CA ARG A 487 8.90 -10.31 -16.22
C ARG A 487 9.51 -11.06 -17.41
N ARG A 488 10.16 -10.34 -18.31
CA ARG A 488 10.78 -10.95 -19.51
C ARG A 488 11.95 -11.87 -19.18
N LYS A 489 12.72 -11.58 -18.12
CA LYS A 489 13.78 -12.47 -17.64
C LYS A 489 13.21 -13.80 -17.17
N ALA A 490 12.11 -13.75 -16.40
CA ALA A 490 11.42 -14.93 -15.90
C ALA A 490 10.74 -15.73 -17.05
N GLU A 491 10.11 -15.06 -18.02
CA GLU A 491 9.57 -15.71 -19.22
C GLU A 491 10.66 -16.44 -20.00
N LYS A 492 11.82 -15.80 -20.21
CA LYS A 492 12.97 -16.42 -20.88
C LYS A 492 13.48 -17.64 -20.10
N ALA A 493 13.59 -17.55 -18.77
CA ALA A 493 14.05 -18.67 -17.94
C ALA A 493 13.07 -19.85 -17.93
N LEU A 494 11.77 -19.62 -18.17
CA LEU A 494 10.77 -20.68 -18.33
C LEU A 494 10.87 -21.40 -19.69
N ALA A 495 11.37 -20.74 -20.71
CA ALA A 495 11.48 -21.28 -22.06
C ALA A 495 12.74 -22.16 -22.26
N THR A 496 13.68 -22.09 -21.31
CA THR A 496 14.90 -22.92 -21.26
C THR A 496 14.72 -24.11 -20.33
#